data_b14a4a9d893d0400a23b564b989aa260
#
_entry.id   b14a4a9d893d0400a23b564b989aa260
#
_cell.length_a   1.000
_cell.length_b   1.000
_cell.length_c   1.000
_cell.angle_alpha   90.00
_cell.angle_beta   90.00
_cell.angle_gamma   90.00
#
_symmetry.space_group_name_H-M   'P 1'
#
loop_
_entity.id
_entity.type
_entity.pdbx_description
1 polymer ?
#
loop_
_entity_poly.entity_id
_entity_poly.type
_entity_poly.pdbx_seq_one_letter_code
_entity_poly.pdbx_strand_id
1 'polypeptide(L)'
;AHLIAPTHRLLDAASDQAKGKAKIGSTLKGIGPTYMDKTGRNGLRVGDLTSGKFEERYQALRTKHLGLLAQYSDFEYDLESVESEWLSAAKELGQLQLIDTEHFLNEALDAGKRVLAEGAQGPMLDIDFGTYPFVTSSNTIAAGACNGLGVGPGRIGEVIGIFKAYCTRVGSGPFPTELLDETGE
;
A
#
# COMPACT_ATOMS: atom_id res chain seq x y z
N ALA A 1 -7.78 -2.20 -7.42
CA ALA A 1 -6.60 -1.68 -6.71
C ALA A 1 -6.60 -0.16 -6.70
N HIS A 2 -5.84 0.48 -5.75
CA HIS A 2 -5.60 1.92 -5.71
C HIS A 2 -4.24 2.23 -6.34
N LEU A 3 -4.14 3.43 -6.93
CA LEU A 3 -2.91 3.95 -7.51
C LEU A 3 -2.13 4.74 -6.45
N ILE A 4 -0.84 4.53 -6.40
CA ILE A 4 0.08 5.34 -5.60
C ILE A 4 0.57 6.48 -6.49
N ALA A 5 0.06 7.69 -6.27
CA ALA A 5 0.51 8.87 -6.99
C ALA A 5 1.86 9.38 -6.45
N PRO A 6 2.63 10.15 -7.23
CA PRO A 6 3.88 10.76 -6.77
C PRO A 6 3.71 11.55 -5.47
N THR A 7 2.63 12.28 -5.34
CA THR A 7 2.30 13.08 -4.16
C THR A 7 2.06 12.23 -2.90
N HIS A 8 1.63 10.97 -3.00
CA HIS A 8 1.59 10.05 -1.86
C HIS A 8 2.99 9.77 -1.32
N ARG A 9 3.97 9.57 -2.20
CA ARG A 9 5.37 9.34 -1.78
C ARG A 9 5.96 10.57 -1.11
N LEU A 10 5.65 11.76 -1.61
CA LEU A 10 6.08 13.03 -1.00
C LEU A 10 5.46 13.20 0.39
N LEU A 11 4.17 12.93 0.56
CA LEU A 11 3.51 12.99 1.87
C LEU A 11 4.09 11.98 2.86
N ASP A 12 4.42 10.77 2.40
CA ASP A 12 5.06 9.75 3.22
C ASP A 12 6.42 10.24 3.73
N ALA A 13 7.24 10.79 2.82
CA ALA A 13 8.55 11.33 3.16
C ALA A 13 8.46 12.54 4.09
N ALA A 14 7.58 13.51 3.80
CA ALA A 14 7.38 14.70 4.62
C ALA A 14 6.91 14.34 6.03
N SER A 15 5.94 13.45 6.14
CA SER A 15 5.43 12.97 7.43
C SER A 15 6.48 12.21 8.24
N ASP A 16 7.28 11.36 7.60
CA ASP A 16 8.35 10.62 8.29
C ASP A 16 9.46 11.57 8.75
N GLN A 17 9.85 12.55 7.91
CA GLN A 17 10.81 13.59 8.29
C GLN A 17 10.33 14.39 9.49
N ALA A 18 9.07 14.82 9.50
CA ALA A 18 8.48 15.63 10.57
C ALA A 18 8.44 14.92 11.93
N LYS A 19 8.41 13.59 11.96
CA LYS A 19 8.45 12.79 13.20
C LYS A 19 9.81 12.80 13.88
N GLY A 20 10.89 13.22 13.23
CA GLY A 20 12.24 13.26 13.78
C GLY A 20 12.66 11.94 14.42
N LYS A 21 12.92 11.93 15.74
CA LYS A 21 13.32 10.73 16.47
C LYS A 21 12.21 9.68 16.64
N ALA A 22 10.95 10.06 16.42
CA ALA A 22 9.79 9.16 16.51
C ALA A 22 9.43 8.52 15.16
N LYS A 23 10.36 8.48 14.22
CA LYS A 23 10.18 7.82 12.92
C LYS A 23 9.74 6.36 13.10
N ILE A 24 8.78 5.95 12.30
CA ILE A 24 8.36 4.54 12.20
C ILE A 24 9.30 3.78 11.26
N GLY A 25 10.07 4.49 10.43
CA GLY A 25 10.94 3.89 9.42
C GLY A 25 10.13 3.39 8.23
N SER A 26 9.27 4.25 7.70
CA SER A 26 8.54 3.97 6.46
C SER A 26 9.50 3.67 5.31
N THR A 27 9.08 2.80 4.39
CA THR A 27 9.82 2.54 3.14
C THR A 27 9.71 3.68 2.14
N LEU A 28 9.01 4.75 2.47
CA LEU A 28 8.79 5.95 1.65
C LEU A 28 8.17 5.65 0.27
N LYS A 29 7.38 4.59 0.20
CA LYS A 29 6.69 4.16 -1.03
C LYS A 29 5.29 4.74 -1.19
N GLY A 30 4.83 5.55 -0.22
CA GLY A 30 3.52 6.20 -0.25
C GLY A 30 2.36 5.29 0.15
N ILE A 31 2.63 4.14 0.76
CA ILE A 31 1.59 3.17 1.13
C ILE A 31 0.63 3.75 2.16
N GLY A 32 1.14 4.33 3.25
CA GLY A 32 0.33 4.95 4.31
C GLY A 32 -0.63 6.02 3.77
N PRO A 33 -0.13 7.06 3.10
CA PRO A 33 -0.97 8.09 2.50
C PRO A 33 -2.00 7.57 1.49
N THR A 34 -1.65 6.53 0.69
CA THR A 34 -2.60 5.90 -0.24
C THR A 34 -3.74 5.20 0.52
N TYR A 35 -3.46 4.53 1.64
CA TYR A 35 -4.49 3.94 2.49
C TYR A 35 -5.35 5.00 3.19
N MET A 36 -4.77 6.13 3.59
CA MET A 36 -5.53 7.26 4.12
C MET A 36 -6.55 7.76 3.08
N ASP A 37 -6.14 7.91 1.84
CA ASP A 37 -7.04 8.33 0.76
C ASP A 37 -8.05 7.24 0.37
N LYS A 38 -7.67 5.98 0.40
CA LYS A 38 -8.60 4.86 0.21
C LYS A 38 -9.73 4.93 1.24
N THR A 39 -9.39 5.05 2.52
CA THR A 39 -10.37 5.11 3.61
C THR A 39 -11.14 6.42 3.61
N GLY A 40 -10.47 7.54 3.28
CA GLY A 40 -11.06 8.85 3.08
C GLY A 40 -11.89 8.99 1.80
N ARG A 41 -11.90 7.98 0.91
CA ARG A 41 -12.63 7.94 -0.35
C ARG A 41 -12.19 9.01 -1.36
N ASN A 42 -10.93 9.42 -1.30
CA ASN A 42 -10.32 10.39 -2.22
C ASN A 42 -9.31 9.74 -3.18
N GLY A 43 -8.98 8.47 -2.96
CA GLY A 43 -7.94 7.77 -3.71
C GLY A 43 -8.32 7.47 -5.15
N LEU A 44 -7.33 7.46 -6.02
CA LEU A 44 -7.46 6.99 -7.39
C LEU A 44 -7.45 5.46 -7.44
N ARG A 45 -8.37 4.89 -8.21
CA ARG A 45 -8.43 3.46 -8.48
C ARG A 45 -7.93 3.16 -9.88
N VAL A 46 -7.45 1.94 -10.10
CA VAL A 46 -7.02 1.49 -11.44
C VAL A 46 -8.13 1.65 -12.49
N GLY A 47 -9.39 1.43 -12.13
CA GLY A 47 -10.53 1.65 -13.03
C GLY A 47 -10.74 3.11 -13.44
N ASP A 48 -10.18 4.08 -12.72
CA ASP A 48 -10.27 5.50 -13.11
C ASP A 48 -9.48 5.77 -14.38
N LEU A 49 -8.43 4.99 -14.68
CA LEU A 49 -7.60 5.15 -15.87
C LEU A 49 -8.40 5.09 -17.18
N THR A 50 -9.49 4.34 -17.19
CA THR A 50 -10.35 4.15 -18.36
C THR A 50 -11.70 4.87 -18.26
N SER A 51 -11.95 5.60 -17.16
CA SER A 51 -13.23 6.24 -16.89
C SER A 51 -13.49 7.55 -17.66
N GLY A 52 -12.50 8.10 -18.36
CA GLY A 52 -12.53 9.44 -18.95
C GLY A 52 -12.46 10.59 -17.94
N LYS A 53 -12.39 10.29 -16.63
CA LYS A 53 -12.30 11.27 -15.54
C LYS A 53 -10.97 11.21 -14.78
N PHE A 54 -10.01 10.46 -15.30
CA PHE A 54 -8.74 10.24 -14.60
C PHE A 54 -8.02 11.57 -14.32
N GLU A 55 -7.88 12.41 -15.34
CA GLU A 55 -7.16 13.68 -15.21
C GLU A 55 -7.82 14.60 -14.17
N GLU A 56 -9.14 14.76 -14.21
CA GLU A 56 -9.90 15.57 -13.25
C GLU A 56 -9.67 15.08 -11.81
N ARG A 57 -9.80 13.76 -11.61
CA ARG A 57 -9.59 13.14 -10.29
C ARG A 57 -8.17 13.24 -9.82
N TYR A 58 -7.21 13.07 -10.72
CA TYR A 58 -5.79 13.22 -10.39
C TYR A 58 -5.48 14.67 -9.95
N GLN A 59 -5.95 15.66 -10.68
CA GLN A 59 -5.75 17.07 -10.33
C GLN A 59 -6.40 17.43 -8.99
N ALA A 60 -7.58 16.91 -8.69
CA ALA A 60 -8.23 17.09 -7.39
C ALA A 60 -7.38 16.49 -6.25
N LEU A 61 -6.89 15.27 -6.43
CA LEU A 61 -6.01 14.60 -5.46
C LEU A 61 -4.68 15.36 -5.29
N ARG A 62 -4.07 15.76 -6.39
CA ARG A 62 -2.83 16.55 -6.42
C ARG A 62 -2.99 17.85 -5.64
N THR A 63 -4.05 18.59 -5.91
CA THR A 63 -4.33 19.86 -5.22
C THR A 63 -4.50 19.67 -3.71
N LYS A 64 -5.24 18.65 -3.30
CA LYS A 64 -5.38 18.26 -1.89
C LYS A 64 -4.02 17.98 -1.26
N HIS A 65 -3.18 17.18 -1.93
CA HIS A 65 -1.87 16.79 -1.40
C HIS A 65 -0.90 17.96 -1.32
N LEU A 66 -0.90 18.86 -2.31
CA LEU A 66 -0.07 20.06 -2.25
C LEU A 66 -0.47 20.96 -1.07
N GLY A 67 -1.77 21.07 -0.79
CA GLY A 67 -2.27 21.77 0.39
C GLY A 67 -1.83 21.12 1.72
N LEU A 68 -1.70 19.80 1.77
CA LEU A 68 -1.15 19.09 2.92
C LEU A 68 0.37 19.25 3.01
N LEU A 69 1.10 19.16 1.91
CA LEU A 69 2.55 19.33 1.85
C LEU A 69 2.97 20.73 2.28
N ALA A 70 2.17 21.76 1.99
CA ALA A 70 2.42 23.12 2.44
C ALA A 70 2.47 23.29 3.96
N GLN A 71 1.99 22.31 4.74
CA GLN A 71 2.09 22.32 6.20
C GLN A 71 3.50 21.90 6.70
N TYR A 72 4.33 21.35 5.82
CA TYR A 72 5.70 20.90 6.11
C TYR A 72 6.70 21.89 5.55
N SER A 73 6.92 23.02 6.28
CA SER A 73 7.73 24.17 5.81
C SER A 73 9.18 23.80 5.47
N ASP A 74 9.72 22.78 6.12
CA ASP A 74 11.14 22.38 5.99
C ASP A 74 11.33 21.19 5.04
N PHE A 75 10.28 20.82 4.29
CA PHE A 75 10.32 19.73 3.33
C PHE A 75 10.38 20.26 1.90
N GLU A 76 11.55 20.12 1.29
CA GLU A 76 11.76 20.45 -0.13
C GLU A 76 11.48 19.22 -1.00
N TYR A 77 10.83 19.42 -2.15
CA TYR A 77 10.51 18.37 -3.09
C TYR A 77 10.45 18.89 -4.53
N ASP A 78 10.71 17.99 -5.46
CA ASP A 78 10.51 18.21 -6.90
C ASP A 78 9.44 17.22 -7.40
N LEU A 79 8.22 17.70 -7.56
CA LEU A 79 7.12 16.89 -8.08
C LEU A 79 7.21 16.76 -9.61
N GLU A 80 7.64 17.82 -10.30
CA GLU A 80 7.59 17.86 -11.78
C GLU A 80 8.51 16.79 -12.39
N SER A 81 9.65 16.53 -11.77
CA SER A 81 10.62 15.54 -12.25
C SER A 81 10.06 14.12 -12.30
N VAL A 82 9.11 13.76 -11.43
CA VAL A 82 8.56 12.39 -11.31
C VAL A 82 7.13 12.28 -11.82
N GLU A 83 6.42 13.39 -11.94
CA GLU A 83 5.00 13.43 -12.31
C GLU A 83 4.78 13.00 -13.77
N SER A 84 5.60 13.51 -14.67
CA SER A 84 5.51 13.20 -16.11
C SER A 84 5.72 11.71 -16.40
N GLU A 85 6.74 11.10 -15.78
CA GLU A 85 7.01 9.67 -15.91
C GLU A 85 5.85 8.84 -15.34
N TRP A 86 5.33 9.22 -14.17
CA TRP A 86 4.21 8.54 -13.55
C TRP A 86 2.94 8.60 -14.39
N LEU A 87 2.62 9.77 -14.99
CA LEU A 87 1.48 9.92 -15.89
C LEU A 87 1.61 9.05 -17.13
N SER A 88 2.82 8.94 -17.69
CA SER A 88 3.11 8.03 -18.80
C SER A 88 2.87 6.57 -18.40
N ALA A 89 3.40 6.13 -17.27
CA ALA A 89 3.19 4.79 -16.76
C ALA A 89 1.72 4.49 -16.45
N ALA A 90 0.98 5.47 -15.92
CA ALA A 90 -0.47 5.35 -15.68
C ALA A 90 -1.24 5.14 -16.98
N LYS A 91 -0.86 5.84 -18.05
CA LYS A 91 -1.46 5.67 -19.38
C LYS A 91 -1.18 4.27 -19.96
N GLU A 92 0.05 3.78 -19.82
CA GLU A 92 0.41 2.41 -20.23
C GLU A 92 -0.37 1.35 -19.43
N LEU A 93 -0.47 1.53 -18.11
CA LEU A 93 -1.27 0.65 -17.26
C LEU A 93 -2.74 0.59 -17.70
N GLY A 94 -3.30 1.70 -18.15
CA GLY A 94 -4.67 1.77 -18.67
C GLY A 94 -4.89 0.98 -19.96
N GLN A 95 -3.83 0.57 -20.65
CA GLN A 95 -3.91 -0.28 -21.87
C GLN A 95 -3.96 -1.78 -21.54
N LEU A 96 -3.67 -2.16 -20.29
CA LEU A 96 -3.76 -3.53 -19.86
C LEU A 96 -5.23 -3.97 -19.72
N GLN A 97 -5.45 -5.27 -19.72
CA GLN A 97 -6.78 -5.83 -19.42
C GLN A 97 -7.12 -5.59 -17.94
N LEU A 98 -7.95 -4.60 -17.68
CA LEU A 98 -8.49 -4.33 -16.35
C LEU A 98 -9.79 -5.11 -16.17
N ILE A 99 -9.96 -5.71 -14.97
CA ILE A 99 -11.11 -6.54 -14.63
C ILE A 99 -11.74 -6.11 -13.31
N ASP A 100 -13.01 -6.43 -13.13
CA ASP A 100 -13.68 -6.42 -11.83
C ASP A 100 -13.31 -7.71 -11.09
N THR A 101 -12.32 -7.59 -10.22
CA THR A 101 -11.63 -8.73 -9.59
C THR A 101 -12.59 -9.61 -8.80
N GLU A 102 -13.53 -9.01 -8.06
CA GLU A 102 -14.52 -9.72 -7.27
C GLU A 102 -15.44 -10.61 -8.13
N HIS A 103 -15.90 -10.13 -9.27
CA HIS A 103 -16.72 -10.92 -10.19
C HIS A 103 -15.89 -12.00 -10.84
N PHE A 104 -14.76 -11.64 -11.43
CA PHE A 104 -13.88 -12.57 -12.13
C PHE A 104 -13.42 -13.74 -11.24
N LEU A 105 -13.04 -13.46 -9.98
CA LEU A 105 -12.56 -14.50 -9.08
C LEU A 105 -13.69 -15.40 -8.58
N ASN A 106 -14.86 -14.83 -8.25
CA ASN A 106 -16.00 -15.66 -7.83
C ASN A 106 -16.48 -16.57 -8.95
N GLU A 107 -16.57 -16.09 -10.19
CA GLU A 107 -16.88 -16.91 -11.36
C GLU A 107 -15.84 -18.03 -11.59
N ALA A 108 -14.55 -17.71 -11.43
CA ALA A 108 -13.49 -18.70 -11.55
C ALA A 108 -13.60 -19.80 -10.48
N LEU A 109 -13.89 -19.42 -9.23
CA LEU A 109 -14.09 -20.36 -8.13
C LEU A 109 -15.36 -21.21 -8.32
N ASP A 110 -16.45 -20.63 -8.82
CA ASP A 110 -17.69 -21.36 -9.13
C ASP A 110 -17.48 -22.35 -10.29
N ALA A 111 -16.59 -22.02 -11.22
CA ALA A 111 -16.15 -22.93 -12.29
C ALA A 111 -15.14 -23.99 -11.82
N GLY A 112 -14.88 -24.12 -10.51
CA GLY A 112 -13.96 -25.09 -9.93
C GLY A 112 -12.48 -24.78 -10.15
N LYS A 113 -12.11 -23.58 -10.55
CA LYS A 113 -10.71 -23.17 -10.70
C LYS A 113 -10.07 -22.98 -9.33
N ARG A 114 -8.77 -23.24 -9.26
CA ARG A 114 -7.97 -23.00 -8.06
C ARG A 114 -7.35 -21.62 -8.13
N VAL A 115 -7.44 -20.88 -7.02
CA VAL A 115 -6.85 -19.55 -6.85
C VAL A 115 -5.85 -19.60 -5.70
N LEU A 116 -4.64 -19.13 -5.96
CA LEU A 116 -3.62 -18.92 -4.92
C LEU A 116 -3.61 -17.45 -4.55
N ALA A 117 -3.90 -17.16 -3.28
CA ALA A 117 -3.78 -15.82 -2.71
C ALA A 117 -2.45 -15.70 -1.97
N GLU A 118 -1.55 -14.86 -2.46
CA GLU A 118 -0.28 -14.56 -1.82
C GLU A 118 -0.41 -13.27 -1.03
N GLY A 119 -0.18 -13.35 0.30
CA GLY A 119 -0.07 -12.21 1.17
C GLY A 119 1.33 -11.58 1.12
N ALA A 120 1.51 -10.52 1.89
CA ALA A 120 2.79 -9.83 2.04
C ALA A 120 3.03 -9.48 3.51
N GLN A 121 4.27 -9.10 3.84
CA GLN A 121 4.73 -8.77 5.19
C GLN A 121 4.60 -9.97 6.17
N GLY A 122 3.79 -9.81 7.23
CA GLY A 122 3.54 -10.85 8.20
C GLY A 122 2.59 -10.37 9.31
N PRO A 123 2.01 -11.28 10.13
CA PRO A 123 1.00 -10.95 11.13
C PRO A 123 1.42 -9.88 12.14
N MET A 124 2.71 -9.81 12.49
CA MET A 124 3.25 -8.80 13.40
C MET A 124 3.21 -7.38 12.83
N LEU A 125 3.03 -7.24 11.51
CA LEU A 125 2.89 -5.97 10.79
C LEU A 125 1.45 -5.64 10.40
N ASP A 126 0.47 -6.47 10.79
CA ASP A 126 -0.94 -6.22 10.52
C ASP A 126 -1.39 -4.93 11.21
N ILE A 127 -2.21 -4.11 10.53
CA ILE A 127 -2.66 -2.81 11.04
C ILE A 127 -3.50 -2.93 12.30
N ASP A 128 -4.27 -4.01 12.46
CA ASP A 128 -5.17 -4.22 13.58
C ASP A 128 -4.55 -5.11 14.67
N PHE A 129 -3.80 -6.14 14.30
CA PHE A 129 -3.32 -7.18 15.21
C PHE A 129 -1.80 -7.18 15.41
N GLY A 130 -1.08 -6.35 14.66
CA GLY A 130 0.38 -6.26 14.75
C GLY A 130 0.89 -5.41 15.92
N THR A 131 2.19 -5.13 15.89
CA THR A 131 2.90 -4.33 16.93
C THR A 131 2.70 -2.83 16.70
N TYR A 132 1.45 -2.36 16.76
CA TYR A 132 1.12 -0.95 16.58
C TYR A 132 1.92 -0.03 17.51
N PRO A 133 2.46 1.12 17.05
CA PRO A 133 2.29 1.74 15.74
C PRO A 133 3.28 1.25 14.66
N PHE A 134 4.14 0.29 14.94
CA PHE A 134 5.18 -0.22 14.04
C PHE A 134 4.63 -1.32 13.13
N VAL A 135 3.64 -0.96 12.33
CA VAL A 135 2.87 -1.84 11.44
C VAL A 135 2.80 -1.27 10.03
N THR A 136 2.37 -2.08 9.06
CA THR A 136 1.96 -1.58 7.73
C THR A 136 0.52 -1.07 7.77
N SER A 137 0.09 -0.35 6.75
CA SER A 137 -1.26 0.22 6.68
C SER A 137 -2.32 -0.78 6.17
N SER A 138 -1.99 -2.06 6.06
CA SER A 138 -2.89 -3.08 5.53
C SER A 138 -3.07 -4.25 6.49
N ASN A 139 -4.15 -5.02 6.28
CA ASN A 139 -4.31 -6.31 6.92
C ASN A 139 -3.44 -7.36 6.23
N THR A 140 -2.50 -7.92 6.97
CA THR A 140 -1.53 -8.91 6.48
C THR A 140 -1.88 -10.35 6.86
N ILE A 141 -2.88 -10.54 7.71
CA ILE A 141 -3.40 -11.86 8.08
C ILE A 141 -4.28 -12.43 6.96
N ALA A 142 -4.54 -13.74 6.99
CA ALA A 142 -5.31 -14.44 5.95
C ALA A 142 -6.70 -13.81 5.69
N ALA A 143 -7.35 -13.25 6.70
CA ALA A 143 -8.62 -12.53 6.54
C ALA A 143 -8.55 -11.34 5.58
N GLY A 144 -7.36 -10.70 5.44
CA GLY A 144 -7.13 -9.63 4.49
C GLY A 144 -7.32 -10.05 3.03
N ALA A 145 -7.17 -11.33 2.71
CA ALA A 145 -7.43 -11.87 1.38
C ALA A 145 -8.90 -11.74 0.98
N CYS A 146 -9.84 -11.89 1.91
CA CYS A 146 -11.26 -11.75 1.63
C CYS A 146 -11.59 -10.36 1.08
N ASN A 147 -11.14 -9.31 1.76
CA ASN A 147 -11.35 -7.93 1.33
C ASN A 147 -10.52 -7.56 0.09
N GLY A 148 -9.28 -8.07 0.01
CA GLY A 148 -8.38 -7.79 -1.10
C GLY A 148 -8.85 -8.38 -2.44
N LEU A 149 -9.44 -9.56 -2.39
CA LEU A 149 -9.90 -10.30 -3.57
C LEU A 149 -11.41 -10.14 -3.83
N GLY A 150 -12.18 -9.66 -2.85
CA GLY A 150 -13.64 -9.57 -2.95
C GLY A 150 -14.32 -10.94 -2.89
N VAL A 151 -13.80 -11.86 -2.08
CA VAL A 151 -14.35 -13.20 -1.88
C VAL A 151 -14.87 -13.38 -0.46
N GLY A 152 -15.95 -14.14 -0.30
CA GLY A 152 -16.47 -14.46 1.02
C GLY A 152 -15.52 -15.36 1.83
N PRO A 153 -15.55 -15.28 3.19
CA PRO A 153 -14.65 -16.08 4.03
C PRO A 153 -14.83 -17.60 3.82
N GLY A 154 -16.02 -18.06 3.45
CA GLY A 154 -16.28 -19.48 3.12
C GLY A 154 -15.60 -19.95 1.83
N ARG A 155 -14.98 -19.07 1.05
CA ARG A 155 -14.19 -19.42 -0.14
C ARG A 155 -12.70 -19.60 0.18
N ILE A 156 -12.26 -19.27 1.37
CA ILE A 156 -10.89 -19.48 1.82
C ILE A 156 -10.77 -20.96 2.22
N GLY A 157 -9.93 -21.68 1.52
CA GLY A 157 -9.63 -23.07 1.82
C GLY A 157 -8.45 -23.22 2.77
N GLU A 158 -7.38 -23.83 2.31
CA GLU A 158 -6.17 -24.03 3.09
C GLU A 158 -5.39 -22.72 3.25
N VAL A 159 -4.88 -22.46 4.46
CA VAL A 159 -4.02 -21.33 4.79
C VAL A 159 -2.63 -21.87 5.10
N ILE A 160 -1.65 -21.45 4.31
CA ILE A 160 -0.25 -21.86 4.48
C ILE A 160 0.52 -20.70 5.11
N GLY A 161 1.13 -20.94 6.28
CA GLY A 161 2.02 -20.02 6.96
C GLY A 161 3.46 -20.22 6.52
N ILE A 162 4.15 -19.13 6.18
CA ILE A 162 5.56 -19.14 5.82
C ILE A 162 6.35 -18.52 6.96
N PHE A 163 7.34 -19.27 7.48
CA PHE A 163 8.27 -18.82 8.49
C PHE A 163 9.66 -18.63 7.90
N LYS A 164 10.36 -17.62 8.37
CA LYS A 164 11.79 -17.50 8.14
C LYS A 164 12.55 -18.39 9.13
N ALA A 165 13.71 -18.89 8.72
CA ALA A 165 14.59 -19.66 9.60
C ALA A 165 15.14 -18.82 10.76
N TYR A 166 15.20 -17.50 10.59
CA TYR A 166 15.56 -16.52 11.60
C TYR A 166 14.73 -15.25 11.45
N CYS A 167 14.52 -14.52 12.53
CA CYS A 167 13.75 -13.28 12.50
C CYS A 167 14.52 -12.17 11.77
N THR A 168 13.78 -11.38 10.99
CA THR A 168 14.31 -10.14 10.40
C THR A 168 13.26 -9.05 10.54
N ARG A 169 13.69 -7.79 10.68
CA ARG A 169 12.81 -6.65 10.72
C ARG A 169 13.37 -5.53 9.85
N VAL A 170 12.46 -4.83 9.14
CA VAL A 170 12.75 -3.57 8.45
C VAL A 170 11.90 -2.48 9.10
N GLY A 171 12.49 -1.30 9.32
CA GLY A 171 11.87 -0.20 10.05
C GLY A 171 12.11 -0.25 11.56
N SER A 172 11.63 0.78 12.23
CA SER A 172 11.77 0.91 13.69
C SER A 172 10.79 0.01 14.44
N GLY A 173 10.97 -0.07 15.75
CA GLY A 173 10.09 -0.80 16.65
C GLY A 173 10.77 -1.92 17.39
N PRO A 174 10.08 -2.60 18.31
CA PRO A 174 10.68 -3.63 19.14
C PRO A 174 11.14 -4.82 18.32
N PHE A 175 12.39 -5.21 18.56
CA PHE A 175 13.00 -6.42 17.99
C PHE A 175 13.82 -7.13 19.07
N PRO A 176 13.15 -7.85 20.01
CA PRO A 176 13.78 -8.42 21.21
C PRO A 176 14.89 -9.44 20.91
N THR A 177 14.90 -10.01 19.72
CA THR A 177 15.89 -11.01 19.27
C THR A 177 16.95 -10.43 18.33
N GLU A 178 17.06 -9.10 18.27
CA GLU A 178 18.09 -8.43 17.47
C GLU A 178 19.48 -8.78 17.99
N LEU A 179 20.34 -9.19 17.07
CA LEU A 179 21.76 -9.45 17.35
C LEU A 179 22.53 -8.18 17.01
N LEU A 180 23.28 -7.66 17.99
CA LEU A 180 24.08 -6.44 17.88
C LEU A 180 25.57 -6.76 17.74
N ASP A 181 25.91 -7.94 17.25
CA ASP A 181 27.25 -8.45 17.02
C ASP A 181 27.47 -8.74 15.51
N GLU A 182 28.63 -9.28 15.19
CA GLU A 182 29.04 -9.66 13.82
C GLU A 182 28.06 -10.65 13.15
N THR A 183 27.20 -11.33 13.90
CA THR A 183 26.19 -12.25 13.34
C THR A 183 24.97 -11.51 12.87
N GLY A 184 24.69 -10.31 13.43
CA GLY A 184 23.55 -9.47 13.09
C GLY A 184 23.81 -8.50 11.95
N GLU A 185 25.08 -8.25 11.59
CA GLU A 185 25.50 -7.42 10.47
C GLU A 185 25.49 -8.21 9.15
#